data_65bb5f35eccfd2b1c385cd0791be7945
#
_entry.id   65bb5f35eccfd2b1c385cd0791be7945
#
_cell.length_a   1.000
_cell.length_b   1.000
_cell.length_c   1.000
_cell.angle_alpha   90.00
_cell.angle_beta   90.00
_cell.angle_gamma   90.00
#
_symmetry.space_group_name_H-M   'P 1'
#
loop_
_entity.id
_entity.type
_entity.pdbx_description
1 polymer ?
#
loop_
_entity_poly.entity_id
_entity_poly.type
_entity_poly.pdbx_seq_one_letter_code
_entity_poly.pdbx_strand_id
1 'polypeptide(L)'
;MPLMVHTDMIKKMRAMQQQQHAKRRRLPCTACAGPVGRAPAEELWFGGLAAPTLHKLHQALTAAGVAPAHDAPYLKAPVAGAAAPVIERAAAALSPEERAQATVAWVIAGVAPTEAVDPRGADVPLERLQTELRHRWFTRLLDERLLYMNFQPIVSLHAPEVYAHEALVRAQHDGRELSGFEIITTAETLGLLVPLDARTRVAAIEQFAASGLESKLFINFQPSAIYNPRYCLRTTFAALERTALRPQDVVFEVVESEDVTDTGHLRRIIQAYRDQGLGVAMDDFGVGYSTPKRLLQLHPDYVKLDKTLTATVDTDGAARRTLAAVVHMAHEEGCRVIAEGIETVAQRDVRREIGIEFGQGYLYARPARLPAVTWPMERAA
;
A
#
# COMPACT_ATOMS: atom_id res chain seq x y z
N MET A 1 25.41 42.83 -15.02
CA MET A 1 23.96 42.56 -15.08
C MET A 1 23.65 41.07 -15.31
N PRO A 2 23.93 40.14 -14.38
CA PRO A 2 23.32 38.81 -14.43
C PRO A 2 22.56 38.40 -13.15
N LEU A 3 22.49 39.22 -12.10
CA LEU A 3 21.82 38.85 -10.83
C LEU A 3 20.29 39.07 -10.78
N MET A 4 19.73 39.85 -11.70
CA MET A 4 18.30 40.17 -11.70
C MET A 4 17.43 39.06 -12.31
N VAL A 5 17.93 38.28 -13.25
CA VAL A 5 17.15 37.22 -13.94
C VAL A 5 16.89 36.00 -13.03
N HIS A 6 17.83 35.73 -12.11
CA HIS A 6 17.71 34.56 -11.21
C HIS A 6 16.65 34.74 -10.11
N THR A 7 16.50 35.97 -9.61
CA THR A 7 15.52 36.30 -8.58
C THR A 7 14.08 36.26 -9.08
N ASP A 8 13.84 36.62 -10.34
CA ASP A 8 12.50 36.58 -10.95
C ASP A 8 12.04 35.17 -11.29
N MET A 9 12.99 34.31 -11.68
CA MET A 9 12.72 32.89 -11.93
C MET A 9 12.37 32.14 -10.64
N ILE A 10 13.07 32.43 -9.52
CA ILE A 10 12.78 31.84 -8.20
C ILE A 10 11.43 32.33 -7.69
N LYS A 11 11.08 33.60 -7.89
CA LYS A 11 9.75 34.14 -7.54
C LYS A 11 8.64 33.47 -8.36
N LYS A 12 8.82 33.28 -9.67
CA LYS A 12 7.86 32.58 -10.54
C LYS A 12 7.70 31.10 -10.14
N MET A 13 8.79 30.40 -9.83
CA MET A 13 8.71 29.01 -9.35
C MET A 13 8.00 28.91 -8.00
N ARG A 14 8.27 29.82 -7.04
CA ARG A 14 7.53 29.88 -5.76
C ARG A 14 6.05 30.22 -5.95
N ALA A 15 5.71 31.14 -6.86
CA ALA A 15 4.32 31.46 -7.19
C ALA A 15 3.60 30.27 -7.86
N MET A 16 4.26 29.52 -8.75
CA MET A 16 3.72 28.30 -9.33
C MET A 16 3.53 27.19 -8.30
N GLN A 17 4.47 27.01 -7.37
CA GLN A 17 4.35 26.05 -6.26
C GLN A 17 3.23 26.48 -5.31
N GLN A 18 3.10 27.76 -4.99
CA GLN A 18 2.00 28.27 -4.17
C GLN A 18 0.64 28.14 -4.86
N GLN A 19 0.54 28.34 -6.18
CA GLN A 19 -0.68 28.09 -6.95
C GLN A 19 -1.02 26.60 -7.04
N GLN A 20 -0.03 25.72 -7.19
CA GLN A 20 -0.26 24.27 -7.11
C GLN A 20 -0.71 23.83 -5.71
N HIS A 21 -0.11 24.38 -4.65
CA HIS A 21 -0.57 24.15 -3.28
C HIS A 21 -1.95 24.74 -2.99
N ALA A 22 -2.29 25.90 -3.56
CA ALA A 22 -3.64 26.51 -3.42
C ALA A 22 -4.71 25.71 -4.18
N LYS A 23 -4.40 25.18 -5.38
CA LYS A 23 -5.29 24.26 -6.10
C LYS A 23 -5.49 22.93 -5.36
N ARG A 24 -4.44 22.39 -4.71
CA ARG A 24 -4.54 21.17 -3.87
C ARG A 24 -5.39 21.40 -2.60
N ARG A 25 -5.54 22.63 -2.10
CA ARG A 25 -6.35 22.94 -0.90
C ARG A 25 -7.86 22.96 -1.12
N ARG A 26 -8.36 22.94 -2.35
CA ARG A 26 -9.80 23.09 -2.67
C ARG A 26 -10.51 21.83 -3.17
N LEU A 27 -9.79 20.74 -3.43
CA LEU A 27 -10.45 19.49 -3.78
C LEU A 27 -10.77 18.71 -2.50
N PRO A 28 -12.01 18.25 -2.31
CA PRO A 28 -12.27 17.20 -1.32
C PRO A 28 -11.31 16.05 -1.65
N CYS A 29 -10.80 15.38 -0.61
CA CYS A 29 -9.84 14.30 -0.80
C CYS A 29 -10.48 13.14 -1.57
N THR A 30 -10.49 13.23 -2.90
CA THR A 30 -10.95 12.16 -3.79
C THR A 30 -10.08 10.90 -3.65
N ALA A 31 -8.82 11.05 -3.22
CA ALA A 31 -7.94 9.91 -2.93
C ALA A 31 -8.44 9.05 -1.76
N CYS A 32 -9.12 9.67 -0.75
CA CYS A 32 -9.70 8.94 0.37
C CYS A 32 -11.14 8.44 0.08
N ALA A 33 -11.78 8.94 -0.98
CA ALA A 33 -13.15 8.56 -1.33
C ALA A 33 -13.27 7.15 -1.94
N GLY A 34 -12.17 6.53 -2.31
CA GLY A 34 -12.13 5.26 -3.02
C GLY A 34 -12.28 5.44 -4.54
N PRO A 35 -11.97 4.40 -5.31
CA PRO A 35 -12.13 4.44 -6.75
C PRO A 35 -13.61 4.47 -7.11
N VAL A 36 -14.05 5.54 -7.77
CA VAL A 36 -15.39 5.59 -8.36
C VAL A 36 -15.35 4.74 -9.63
N GLY A 37 -16.14 3.68 -9.69
CA GLY A 37 -16.31 2.89 -10.90
C GLY A 37 -16.69 3.79 -12.08
N ARG A 38 -16.14 3.52 -13.28
CA ARG A 38 -16.57 4.24 -14.48
C ARG A 38 -17.99 3.83 -14.85
N ALA A 39 -18.83 4.79 -15.19
CA ALA A 39 -20.13 4.51 -15.81
C ALA A 39 -19.93 3.72 -17.12
N PRO A 40 -20.91 2.91 -17.57
CA PRO A 40 -20.83 2.23 -18.86
C PRO A 40 -20.58 3.23 -20.00
N ALA A 41 -19.61 2.96 -20.85
CA ALA A 41 -19.36 3.75 -22.04
C ALA A 41 -20.27 3.28 -23.20
N GLU A 42 -20.72 4.20 -24.04
CA GLU A 42 -21.30 3.87 -25.34
C GLU A 42 -20.27 3.87 -26.44
N GLU A 43 -19.29 4.76 -26.36
CA GLU A 43 -18.22 4.89 -27.33
C GLU A 43 -16.85 5.12 -26.65
N LEU A 44 -15.82 4.65 -27.33
CA LEU A 44 -14.42 4.98 -27.02
C LEU A 44 -13.84 5.77 -28.18
N TRP A 45 -13.23 6.91 -27.89
CA TRP A 45 -12.60 7.74 -28.89
C TRP A 45 -11.08 7.65 -28.72
N PHE A 46 -10.42 7.05 -29.70
CA PHE A 46 -8.97 6.89 -29.72
C PHE A 46 -8.33 8.09 -30.40
N GLY A 47 -7.40 8.75 -29.71
CA GLY A 47 -6.65 9.92 -30.16
C GLY A 47 -5.15 9.81 -29.91
N GLY A 48 -4.42 10.92 -30.14
CA GLY A 48 -2.97 10.97 -29.94
C GLY A 48 -2.15 10.20 -30.98
N LEU A 49 -2.77 9.66 -32.02
CA LEU A 49 -2.15 8.79 -33.02
C LEU A 49 -2.08 9.43 -34.40
N ALA A 50 -1.01 9.13 -35.17
CA ALA A 50 -0.90 9.51 -36.55
C ALA A 50 -1.93 8.80 -37.44
N ALA A 51 -2.31 9.43 -38.57
CA ALA A 51 -3.35 8.88 -39.47
C ALA A 51 -3.08 7.43 -39.93
N PRO A 52 -1.83 7.01 -40.27
CA PRO A 52 -1.58 5.60 -40.61
C PRO A 52 -1.87 4.63 -39.44
N THR A 53 -1.56 5.03 -38.21
CA THR A 53 -1.81 4.22 -37.00
C THR A 53 -3.31 4.15 -36.69
N LEU A 54 -4.05 5.26 -36.86
CA LEU A 54 -5.51 5.25 -36.75
C LEU A 54 -6.17 4.33 -37.79
N HIS A 55 -5.63 4.30 -39.02
CA HIS A 55 -6.10 3.38 -40.07
C HIS A 55 -5.84 1.91 -39.69
N LYS A 56 -4.65 1.59 -39.20
CA LYS A 56 -4.28 0.27 -38.68
C LYS A 56 -5.21 -0.18 -37.56
N LEU A 57 -5.49 0.74 -36.61
CA LEU A 57 -6.41 0.49 -35.50
C LEU A 57 -7.84 0.26 -36.00
N HIS A 58 -8.30 1.05 -36.96
CA HIS A 58 -9.61 0.88 -37.59
C HIS A 58 -9.76 -0.53 -38.18
N GLN A 59 -8.78 -1.00 -38.95
CA GLN A 59 -8.79 -2.34 -39.53
C GLN A 59 -8.84 -3.44 -38.45
N ALA A 60 -8.04 -3.29 -37.39
CA ALA A 60 -7.99 -4.28 -36.29
C ALA A 60 -9.32 -4.36 -35.52
N LEU A 61 -9.95 -3.22 -35.26
CA LEU A 61 -11.26 -3.19 -34.59
C LEU A 61 -12.38 -3.73 -35.49
N THR A 62 -12.36 -3.39 -36.80
CA THR A 62 -13.32 -3.94 -37.76
C THR A 62 -13.20 -5.46 -37.88
N ALA A 63 -11.97 -5.98 -37.92
CA ALA A 63 -11.74 -7.43 -37.93
C ALA A 63 -12.22 -8.14 -36.64
N ALA A 64 -12.39 -7.39 -35.58
CA ALA A 64 -12.93 -7.86 -34.31
C ALA A 64 -14.45 -7.67 -34.18
N GLY A 65 -15.15 -7.26 -35.23
CA GLY A 65 -16.60 -7.06 -35.23
C GLY A 65 -17.07 -5.73 -34.63
N VAL A 66 -16.14 -4.81 -34.34
CA VAL A 66 -16.48 -3.43 -33.95
C VAL A 66 -16.70 -2.65 -35.25
N ALA A 67 -17.63 -1.69 -35.27
CA ALA A 67 -17.88 -0.81 -36.42
C ALA A 67 -17.31 0.61 -36.11
N PRO A 68 -15.97 0.83 -36.21
CA PRO A 68 -15.38 2.11 -35.88
C PRO A 68 -15.66 3.15 -36.97
N ALA A 69 -15.71 4.42 -36.59
CA ALA A 69 -15.89 5.56 -37.50
C ALA A 69 -14.77 6.58 -37.32
N HIS A 70 -14.27 7.13 -38.43
CA HIS A 70 -13.32 8.25 -38.39
C HIS A 70 -14.03 9.56 -38.13
N ASP A 71 -13.57 10.30 -37.13
CA ASP A 71 -13.97 11.67 -36.84
C ASP A 71 -12.74 12.44 -36.35
N ALA A 72 -11.98 12.94 -37.32
CA ALA A 72 -10.67 13.53 -37.08
C ALA A 72 -10.67 14.58 -35.96
N PRO A 73 -9.75 14.54 -35.00
CA PRO A 73 -8.54 13.69 -34.95
C PRO A 73 -8.72 12.30 -34.28
N TYR A 74 -9.94 11.84 -34.09
CA TYR A 74 -10.26 10.62 -33.36
C TYR A 74 -10.75 9.48 -34.26
N LEU A 75 -10.54 8.25 -33.78
CA LEU A 75 -11.25 7.04 -34.21
C LEU A 75 -12.27 6.68 -33.13
N LYS A 76 -13.57 6.76 -33.46
CA LYS A 76 -14.65 6.40 -32.57
C LYS A 76 -14.95 4.91 -32.70
N ALA A 77 -15.08 4.21 -31.59
CA ALA A 77 -15.45 2.81 -31.56
C ALA A 77 -16.66 2.61 -30.63
N PRO A 78 -17.80 2.13 -31.15
CA PRO A 78 -18.95 1.81 -30.32
C PRO A 78 -18.66 0.66 -29.36
N VAL A 79 -19.23 0.72 -28.17
CA VAL A 79 -19.08 -0.29 -27.14
C VAL A 79 -20.41 -0.99 -26.92
N ALA A 80 -20.53 -2.22 -27.39
CA ALA A 80 -21.70 -3.06 -27.16
C ALA A 80 -21.61 -3.74 -25.78
N GLY A 81 -21.86 -2.98 -24.71
CA GLY A 81 -21.96 -3.51 -23.34
C GLY A 81 -20.64 -3.59 -22.54
N ALA A 82 -19.50 -3.84 -23.16
CA ALA A 82 -18.22 -3.95 -22.44
C ALA A 82 -17.06 -3.26 -23.18
N ALA A 83 -16.42 -2.30 -22.54
CA ALA A 83 -15.28 -1.57 -23.11
C ALA A 83 -13.97 -2.39 -23.11
N ALA A 84 -13.81 -3.31 -22.15
CA ALA A 84 -12.57 -4.06 -22.00
C ALA A 84 -12.12 -4.82 -23.27
N PRO A 85 -12.98 -5.57 -23.98
CA PRO A 85 -12.58 -6.25 -25.21
C PRO A 85 -12.12 -5.29 -26.32
N VAL A 86 -12.74 -4.11 -26.43
CA VAL A 86 -12.36 -3.08 -27.41
C VAL A 86 -10.99 -2.50 -27.07
N ILE A 87 -10.75 -2.17 -25.81
CA ILE A 87 -9.46 -1.66 -25.32
C ILE A 87 -8.34 -2.71 -25.48
N GLU A 88 -8.60 -3.97 -25.13
CA GLU A 88 -7.60 -5.04 -25.28
C GLU A 88 -7.25 -5.27 -26.76
N ARG A 89 -8.22 -5.22 -27.64
CA ARG A 89 -8.01 -5.36 -29.08
C ARG A 89 -7.22 -4.17 -29.65
N ALA A 90 -7.56 -2.96 -29.21
CA ALA A 90 -6.85 -1.76 -29.61
C ALA A 90 -5.38 -1.81 -29.17
N ALA A 91 -5.11 -2.17 -27.91
CA ALA A 91 -3.76 -2.27 -27.39
C ALA A 91 -2.94 -3.38 -28.07
N ALA A 92 -3.56 -4.52 -28.41
CA ALA A 92 -2.89 -5.60 -29.13
C ALA A 92 -2.52 -5.23 -30.59
N ALA A 93 -3.24 -4.31 -31.21
CA ALA A 93 -2.99 -3.86 -32.57
C ALA A 93 -1.84 -2.84 -32.67
N LEU A 94 -1.45 -2.21 -31.58
CA LEU A 94 -0.46 -1.13 -31.54
C LEU A 94 0.93 -1.61 -31.07
N SER A 95 2.00 -1.00 -31.59
CA SER A 95 3.36 -1.18 -31.04
C SER A 95 3.47 -0.57 -29.65
N PRO A 96 4.53 -0.88 -28.88
CA PRO A 96 4.76 -0.23 -27.59
C PRO A 96 4.81 1.30 -27.67
N GLU A 97 5.48 1.85 -28.68
CA GLU A 97 5.60 3.30 -28.89
C GLU A 97 4.25 3.92 -29.27
N GLU A 98 3.48 3.25 -30.14
CA GLU A 98 2.13 3.69 -30.53
C GLU A 98 1.16 3.65 -29.33
N ARG A 99 1.25 2.63 -28.49
CA ARG A 99 0.44 2.54 -27.26
C ARG A 99 0.74 3.64 -26.25
N ALA A 100 2.02 3.98 -26.08
CA ALA A 100 2.44 5.05 -25.16
C ALA A 100 1.92 6.43 -25.59
N GLN A 101 1.70 6.64 -26.90
CA GLN A 101 1.14 7.88 -27.45
C GLN A 101 -0.39 7.87 -27.52
N ALA A 102 -1.02 6.70 -27.55
CA ALA A 102 -2.46 6.56 -27.70
C ALA A 102 -3.21 7.07 -26.47
N THR A 103 -4.23 7.88 -26.70
CA THR A 103 -5.18 8.33 -25.69
C THR A 103 -6.57 7.83 -25.99
N VAL A 104 -7.40 7.72 -24.96
CA VAL A 104 -8.79 7.26 -25.08
C VAL A 104 -9.70 8.18 -24.30
N ALA A 105 -10.66 8.82 -24.98
CA ALA A 105 -11.76 9.47 -24.34
C ALA A 105 -12.92 8.48 -24.13
N TRP A 106 -13.48 8.50 -22.91
CA TRP A 106 -14.57 7.63 -22.50
C TRP A 106 -15.89 8.36 -22.58
N VAL A 107 -16.75 8.03 -23.56
CA VAL A 107 -18.03 8.69 -23.80
C VAL A 107 -19.15 7.92 -23.14
N ILE A 108 -19.93 8.59 -22.31
CA ILE A 108 -21.01 8.03 -21.50
C ILE A 108 -22.37 8.33 -22.15
N ALA A 109 -23.26 7.35 -22.18
CA ALA A 109 -24.63 7.50 -22.66
C ALA A 109 -25.43 8.60 -21.97
N GLY A 110 -26.21 9.34 -22.74
CA GLY A 110 -27.17 10.31 -22.23
C GLY A 110 -26.57 11.62 -21.68
N VAL A 111 -25.26 11.82 -21.84
CA VAL A 111 -24.56 13.07 -21.45
C VAL A 111 -24.43 13.97 -22.67
N ALA A 112 -24.58 15.30 -22.48
CA ALA A 112 -24.43 16.28 -23.57
C ALA A 112 -23.04 16.18 -24.21
N PRO A 113 -22.87 16.44 -25.54
CA PRO A 113 -21.58 16.28 -26.22
C PRO A 113 -20.40 17.00 -25.60
N THR A 114 -20.64 18.13 -24.93
CA THR A 114 -19.63 18.90 -24.18
C THR A 114 -19.30 18.32 -22.81
N GLU A 115 -20.15 17.43 -22.28
CA GLU A 115 -20.06 16.77 -20.97
C GLU A 115 -19.92 15.27 -21.11
N ALA A 116 -19.94 14.75 -22.33
CA ALA A 116 -19.93 13.31 -22.64
C ALA A 116 -18.61 12.61 -22.33
N VAL A 117 -17.58 13.37 -22.06
CA VAL A 117 -16.26 12.84 -21.65
C VAL A 117 -16.24 12.63 -20.15
N ASP A 118 -15.66 11.53 -19.70
CA ASP A 118 -15.48 11.24 -18.28
C ASP A 118 -14.95 12.49 -17.54
N PRO A 119 -15.65 13.00 -16.50
CA PRO A 119 -15.27 14.23 -15.79
C PRO A 119 -13.90 14.17 -15.12
N ARG A 120 -13.22 13.01 -15.11
CA ARG A 120 -11.84 12.84 -14.62
C ARG A 120 -10.78 13.24 -15.64
N GLY A 121 -11.15 13.73 -16.80
CA GLY A 121 -10.27 14.26 -17.83
C GLY A 121 -10.49 13.61 -19.21
N ALA A 122 -10.40 14.41 -20.26
CA ALA A 122 -10.71 14.01 -21.61
C ALA A 122 -9.69 12.99 -22.02
N ASP A 123 -8.64 12.84 -22.22
CA ASP A 123 -7.77 11.86 -22.85
C ASP A 123 -6.96 11.05 -21.81
N VAL A 124 -7.41 9.85 -21.51
CA VAL A 124 -6.68 8.90 -20.66
C VAL A 124 -5.70 8.11 -21.54
N PRO A 125 -4.41 7.96 -21.15
CA PRO A 125 -3.50 7.06 -21.85
C PRO A 125 -4.10 5.65 -21.96
N LEU A 126 -4.01 5.06 -23.17
CA LEU A 126 -4.58 3.74 -23.48
C LEU A 126 -4.03 2.67 -22.52
N GLU A 127 -2.74 2.68 -22.22
CA GLU A 127 -2.10 1.72 -21.31
C GLU A 127 -2.68 1.81 -19.89
N ARG A 128 -2.93 3.04 -19.41
CA ARG A 128 -3.55 3.25 -18.11
C ARG A 128 -4.97 2.70 -18.08
N LEU A 129 -5.77 2.99 -19.10
CA LEU A 129 -7.14 2.51 -19.17
C LEU A 129 -7.19 0.98 -19.30
N GLN A 130 -6.28 0.37 -20.06
CA GLN A 130 -6.13 -1.07 -20.15
C GLN A 130 -5.82 -1.68 -18.78
N THR A 131 -4.89 -1.09 -18.04
CA THR A 131 -4.52 -1.52 -16.68
C THR A 131 -5.70 -1.39 -15.72
N GLU A 132 -6.42 -0.28 -15.74
CA GLU A 132 -7.62 -0.06 -14.90
C GLU A 132 -8.69 -1.12 -15.19
N LEU A 133 -8.94 -1.45 -16.46
CA LEU A 133 -9.96 -2.44 -16.86
C LEU A 133 -9.56 -3.88 -16.48
N ARG A 134 -8.29 -4.24 -16.63
CA ARG A 134 -7.76 -5.54 -16.18
C ARG A 134 -7.90 -5.74 -14.68
N HIS A 135 -7.82 -4.66 -13.93
CA HIS A 135 -7.85 -4.69 -12.47
C HIS A 135 -9.15 -4.13 -11.88
N ARG A 136 -10.25 -4.11 -12.64
CA ARG A 136 -11.59 -3.70 -12.11
C ARG A 136 -12.01 -4.48 -10.86
N TRP A 137 -11.57 -5.73 -10.75
CA TRP A 137 -11.77 -6.54 -9.56
C TRP A 137 -11.16 -5.88 -8.31
N PHE A 138 -10.00 -5.24 -8.44
CA PHE A 138 -9.33 -4.58 -7.31
C PHE A 138 -10.11 -3.36 -6.82
N THR A 139 -10.64 -2.56 -7.74
CA THR A 139 -11.52 -1.44 -7.41
C THR A 139 -12.74 -1.91 -6.63
N ARG A 140 -13.38 -2.98 -7.14
CA ARG A 140 -14.52 -3.61 -6.47
C ARG A 140 -14.16 -4.13 -5.08
N LEU A 141 -12.99 -4.73 -4.93
CA LEU A 141 -12.48 -5.24 -3.65
C LEU A 141 -12.38 -4.13 -2.58
N LEU A 142 -11.96 -2.94 -2.98
CA LEU A 142 -11.90 -1.78 -2.08
C LEU A 142 -13.31 -1.21 -1.79
N ASP A 143 -14.17 -1.07 -2.81
CA ASP A 143 -15.49 -0.46 -2.67
C ASP A 143 -16.46 -1.33 -1.86
N GLU A 144 -16.46 -2.64 -2.08
CA GLU A 144 -17.31 -3.60 -1.38
C GLU A 144 -16.71 -4.07 -0.04
N ARG A 145 -15.55 -3.52 0.38
CA ARG A 145 -14.85 -3.86 1.62
C ARG A 145 -14.55 -5.35 1.76
N LEU A 146 -14.07 -5.96 0.68
CA LEU A 146 -13.77 -7.40 0.64
C LEU A 146 -12.38 -7.75 1.18
N LEU A 147 -11.62 -6.76 1.68
CA LEU A 147 -10.37 -6.99 2.37
C LEU A 147 -10.62 -7.65 3.73
N TYR A 148 -9.77 -8.62 4.05
CA TYR A 148 -9.78 -9.22 5.37
C TYR A 148 -8.37 -9.38 5.94
N MET A 149 -8.30 -9.60 7.25
CA MET A 149 -7.05 -9.78 7.95
C MET A 149 -6.85 -11.24 8.33
N ASN A 150 -5.65 -11.76 8.07
CA ASN A 150 -5.11 -12.88 8.81
C ASN A 150 -4.23 -12.29 9.92
N PHE A 151 -4.33 -12.85 11.12
CA PHE A 151 -3.54 -12.44 12.26
C PHE A 151 -2.39 -13.43 12.46
N GLN A 152 -1.19 -12.90 12.73
CA GLN A 152 -0.04 -13.74 13.08
C GLN A 152 0.41 -13.39 14.50
N PRO A 153 0.52 -14.38 15.41
CA PRO A 153 0.89 -14.11 16.79
C PRO A 153 2.35 -13.69 16.91
N ILE A 154 2.57 -12.66 17.74
CA ILE A 154 3.86 -12.26 18.30
C ILE A 154 3.85 -12.73 19.74
N VAL A 155 4.78 -13.61 20.09
CA VAL A 155 4.81 -14.29 21.38
C VAL A 155 5.96 -13.80 22.26
N SER A 156 5.83 -13.89 23.57
CA SER A 156 6.97 -13.74 24.47
C SER A 156 7.95 -14.89 24.30
N LEU A 157 9.26 -14.59 24.24
CA LEU A 157 10.30 -15.61 24.23
C LEU A 157 10.65 -16.12 25.63
N HIS A 158 10.11 -15.49 26.68
CA HIS A 158 10.38 -15.78 28.08
C HIS A 158 9.22 -16.44 28.83
N ALA A 159 8.01 -16.43 28.24
CA ALA A 159 6.81 -17.06 28.81
C ALA A 159 5.91 -17.61 27.69
N PRO A 160 5.10 -18.63 27.92
CA PRO A 160 4.13 -19.14 26.95
C PRO A 160 2.92 -18.21 26.85
N GLU A 161 3.12 -17.03 26.30
CA GLU A 161 2.14 -15.96 26.21
C GLU A 161 2.13 -15.32 24.83
N VAL A 162 0.93 -15.08 24.30
CA VAL A 162 0.74 -14.26 23.10
C VAL A 162 0.73 -12.79 23.52
N TYR A 163 1.75 -12.07 23.13
CA TYR A 163 1.89 -10.66 23.44
C TYR A 163 1.07 -9.76 22.51
N ALA A 164 1.08 -10.08 21.21
CA ALA A 164 0.41 -9.30 20.19
C ALA A 164 0.01 -10.18 18.99
N HIS A 165 -0.75 -9.58 18.07
CA HIS A 165 -0.98 -10.14 16.74
C HIS A 165 -0.68 -9.07 15.68
N GLU A 166 0.04 -9.44 14.63
CA GLU A 166 0.19 -8.63 13.43
C GLU A 166 -0.97 -8.88 12.48
N ALA A 167 -1.59 -7.80 11.99
CA ALA A 167 -2.66 -7.85 11.00
C ALA A 167 -2.09 -7.85 9.58
N LEU A 168 -2.29 -8.93 8.86
CA LEU A 168 -1.80 -9.15 7.52
C LEU A 168 -2.96 -9.19 6.52
N VAL A 169 -3.04 -8.17 5.65
CA VAL A 169 -4.12 -8.04 4.67
C VAL A 169 -4.18 -9.20 3.69
N ARG A 170 -5.40 -9.67 3.41
CA ARG A 170 -5.73 -10.73 2.46
C ARG A 170 -6.97 -10.33 1.67
N ALA A 171 -7.15 -10.96 0.52
CA ALA A 171 -8.37 -10.87 -0.28
C ALA A 171 -8.62 -12.20 -1.02
N GLN A 172 -9.84 -12.41 -1.48
CA GLN A 172 -10.15 -13.50 -2.40
C GLN A 172 -10.36 -12.96 -3.81
N HIS A 173 -9.71 -13.59 -4.78
CA HIS A 173 -9.91 -13.30 -6.19
C HIS A 173 -9.78 -14.57 -7.02
N ASP A 174 -10.76 -14.83 -7.90
CA ASP A 174 -10.81 -16.01 -8.76
C ASP A 174 -10.58 -17.35 -8.02
N GLY A 175 -11.15 -17.47 -6.82
CA GLY A 175 -11.08 -18.70 -6.01
C GLY A 175 -9.77 -18.91 -5.27
N ARG A 176 -8.81 -17.96 -5.30
CA ARG A 176 -7.57 -18.02 -4.53
C ARG A 176 -7.40 -16.84 -3.55
N GLU A 177 -6.69 -17.09 -2.49
CA GLU A 177 -6.27 -16.03 -1.56
C GLU A 177 -5.12 -15.21 -2.17
N LEU A 178 -5.25 -13.89 -2.12
CA LEU A 178 -4.19 -12.94 -2.45
C LEU A 178 -3.41 -12.58 -1.19
N SER A 179 -2.10 -12.61 -1.30
CA SER A 179 -1.18 -12.14 -0.27
C SER A 179 -1.18 -10.62 -0.13
N GLY A 180 -0.71 -10.10 1.01
CA GLY A 180 -0.51 -8.66 1.19
C GLY A 180 0.40 -8.05 0.12
N PHE A 181 1.48 -8.75 -0.25
CA PHE A 181 2.40 -8.31 -1.31
C PHE A 181 1.69 -8.11 -2.66
N GLU A 182 0.88 -9.09 -3.10
CA GLU A 182 0.13 -8.99 -4.37
C GLU A 182 -0.88 -7.84 -4.34
N ILE A 183 -1.54 -7.64 -3.20
CA ILE A 183 -2.54 -6.57 -3.02
C ILE A 183 -1.85 -5.20 -3.09
N ILE A 184 -0.72 -5.01 -2.39
CA ILE A 184 0.03 -3.74 -2.34
C ILE A 184 0.61 -3.43 -3.73
N THR A 185 1.30 -4.37 -4.37
CA THR A 185 1.88 -4.18 -5.72
C THR A 185 0.81 -3.84 -6.75
N THR A 186 -0.38 -4.46 -6.66
CA THR A 186 -1.51 -4.10 -7.53
C THR A 186 -1.98 -2.66 -7.27
N ALA A 187 -2.09 -2.27 -6.01
CA ALA A 187 -2.47 -0.90 -5.64
C ALA A 187 -1.47 0.15 -6.12
N GLU A 188 -0.18 -0.12 -6.02
CA GLU A 188 0.89 0.74 -6.53
C GLU A 188 0.76 0.92 -8.04
N THR A 189 0.64 -0.18 -8.79
CA THR A 189 0.45 -0.18 -10.24
C THR A 189 -0.75 0.66 -10.68
N LEU A 190 -1.82 0.64 -9.88
CA LEU A 190 -3.07 1.37 -10.16
C LEU A 190 -3.08 2.79 -9.58
N GLY A 191 -2.08 3.20 -8.80
CA GLY A 191 -2.10 4.45 -8.03
C GLY A 191 -3.17 4.49 -6.95
N LEU A 192 -3.54 3.33 -6.39
CA LEU A 192 -4.58 3.15 -5.37
C LEU A 192 -4.03 2.84 -3.97
N LEU A 193 -2.73 3.11 -3.75
CA LEU A 193 -2.09 2.83 -2.46
C LEU A 193 -2.75 3.59 -1.30
N VAL A 194 -3.09 4.87 -1.51
CA VAL A 194 -3.73 5.71 -0.48
C VAL A 194 -5.09 5.16 -0.02
N PRO A 195 -6.06 4.85 -0.91
CA PRO A 195 -7.31 4.25 -0.49
C PRO A 195 -7.14 2.83 0.07
N LEU A 196 -6.20 2.03 -0.45
CA LEU A 196 -5.90 0.71 0.10
C LEU A 196 -5.43 0.83 1.56
N ASP A 197 -4.39 1.63 1.82
CA ASP A 197 -3.80 1.81 3.15
C ASP A 197 -4.85 2.30 4.18
N ALA A 198 -5.71 3.25 3.79
CA ALA A 198 -6.80 3.69 4.65
C ALA A 198 -7.81 2.58 4.96
N ARG A 199 -8.14 1.72 3.98
CA ARG A 199 -9.07 0.60 4.14
C ARG A 199 -8.47 -0.52 4.99
N THR A 200 -7.19 -0.86 4.77
CA THR A 200 -6.52 -1.92 5.54
C THR A 200 -6.40 -1.57 7.01
N ARG A 201 -6.04 -0.33 7.36
CA ARG A 201 -5.99 0.12 8.76
C ARG A 201 -7.35 0.03 9.46
N VAL A 202 -8.43 0.47 8.79
CA VAL A 202 -9.78 0.37 9.35
C VAL A 202 -10.21 -1.09 9.49
N ALA A 203 -9.98 -1.92 8.46
CA ALA A 203 -10.34 -3.33 8.49
C ALA A 203 -9.56 -4.10 9.58
N ALA A 204 -8.26 -3.79 9.80
CA ALA A 204 -7.47 -4.40 10.86
C ALA A 204 -8.07 -4.12 12.25
N ILE A 205 -8.41 -2.85 12.53
CA ILE A 205 -9.01 -2.44 13.81
C ILE A 205 -10.38 -3.12 14.01
N GLU A 206 -11.28 -3.01 13.03
CA GLU A 206 -12.65 -3.51 13.16
C GLU A 206 -12.69 -5.06 13.26
N GLN A 207 -11.88 -5.76 12.44
CA GLN A 207 -11.85 -7.22 12.43
C GLN A 207 -11.14 -7.79 13.67
N PHE A 208 -10.07 -7.14 14.16
CA PHE A 208 -9.43 -7.55 15.39
C PHE A 208 -10.37 -7.40 16.59
N ALA A 209 -11.04 -6.25 16.70
CA ALA A 209 -12.02 -6.03 17.75
C ALA A 209 -13.17 -7.06 17.73
N ALA A 210 -13.58 -7.52 16.55
CA ALA A 210 -14.62 -8.52 16.38
C ALA A 210 -14.12 -9.97 16.57
N SER A 211 -12.80 -10.20 16.55
CA SER A 211 -12.22 -11.56 16.59
C SER A 211 -12.26 -12.22 17.97
N GLY A 212 -12.38 -11.44 19.05
CA GLY A 212 -12.24 -11.90 20.43
C GLY A 212 -10.79 -12.18 20.86
N LEU A 213 -9.79 -11.79 20.07
CA LEU A 213 -8.39 -11.88 20.46
C LEU A 213 -8.07 -10.81 21.53
N GLU A 214 -7.46 -11.24 22.62
CA GLU A 214 -7.09 -10.38 23.75
C GLU A 214 -5.57 -10.20 23.79
N SER A 215 -5.04 -9.26 23.01
CA SER A 215 -3.61 -8.95 22.94
C SER A 215 -3.41 -7.55 22.33
N LYS A 216 -2.18 -7.12 22.14
CA LYS A 216 -1.92 -5.95 21.31
C LYS A 216 -2.15 -6.26 19.83
N LEU A 217 -2.45 -5.22 19.05
CA LEU A 217 -2.64 -5.28 17.61
C LEU A 217 -1.54 -4.48 16.91
N PHE A 218 -0.81 -5.11 16.02
CA PHE A 218 0.17 -4.48 15.15
C PHE A 218 -0.43 -4.30 13.75
N ILE A 219 -0.30 -3.09 13.19
CA ILE A 219 -0.91 -2.72 11.90
C ILE A 219 0.14 -2.05 11.01
N ASN A 220 0.39 -2.62 9.86
CA ASN A 220 1.24 -2.04 8.83
C ASN A 220 0.61 -0.76 8.25
N PHE A 221 1.43 0.27 7.97
CA PHE A 221 1.02 1.43 7.20
C PHE A 221 2.11 1.90 6.24
N GLN A 222 1.69 2.50 5.13
CA GLN A 222 2.58 3.05 4.12
C GLN A 222 2.74 4.56 4.33
N PRO A 223 3.94 5.06 4.67
CA PRO A 223 4.16 6.50 4.88
C PRO A 223 3.79 7.36 3.66
N SER A 224 4.05 6.87 2.45
CA SER A 224 3.70 7.52 1.18
C SER A 224 2.19 7.68 0.96
N ALA A 225 1.38 6.81 1.59
CA ALA A 225 -0.08 6.90 1.55
C ALA A 225 -0.65 7.98 2.49
N ILE A 226 0.16 8.52 3.41
CA ILE A 226 -0.27 9.52 4.40
C ILE A 226 0.33 10.88 4.08
N TYR A 227 -0.23 11.62 3.14
CA TYR A 227 0.26 12.95 2.76
C TYR A 227 -0.04 14.05 3.81
N ASN A 228 -1.10 13.90 4.61
CA ASN A 228 -1.42 14.77 5.73
C ASN A 228 -2.08 13.97 6.87
N PRO A 229 -1.37 13.74 8.00
CA PRO A 229 -1.88 12.94 9.11
C PRO A 229 -3.25 13.39 9.64
N ARG A 230 -3.48 14.71 9.72
CA ARG A 230 -4.76 15.26 10.22
C ARG A 230 -5.98 14.83 9.41
N TYR A 231 -5.81 14.55 8.13
CA TYR A 231 -6.90 14.14 7.24
C TYR A 231 -6.88 12.63 6.98
N CYS A 232 -5.70 12.08 6.68
CA CYS A 232 -5.57 10.68 6.28
C CYS A 232 -5.85 9.70 7.42
N LEU A 233 -5.61 10.12 8.69
CA LEU A 233 -5.80 9.25 9.86
C LEU A 233 -7.19 9.36 10.51
N ARG A 234 -8.04 10.28 10.06
CA ARG A 234 -9.39 10.46 10.66
C ARG A 234 -10.23 9.18 10.66
N THR A 235 -10.20 8.43 9.57
CA THR A 235 -10.96 7.17 9.47
C THR A 235 -10.42 6.10 10.41
N THR A 236 -9.10 6.08 10.60
CA THR A 236 -8.42 5.18 11.54
C THR A 236 -8.80 5.49 12.98
N PHE A 237 -8.72 6.75 13.39
CA PHE A 237 -9.10 7.17 14.74
C PHE A 237 -10.60 6.96 15.01
N ALA A 238 -11.45 7.27 14.03
CA ALA A 238 -12.88 6.99 14.13
C ALA A 238 -13.19 5.47 14.20
N ALA A 239 -12.37 4.61 13.61
CA ALA A 239 -12.51 3.15 13.77
C ALA A 239 -12.14 2.72 15.20
N LEU A 240 -11.06 3.26 15.76
CA LEU A 240 -10.68 3.01 17.17
C LEU A 240 -11.77 3.45 18.14
N GLU A 241 -12.32 4.66 17.96
CA GLU A 241 -13.40 5.19 18.81
C GLU A 241 -14.67 4.31 18.80
N ARG A 242 -14.91 3.58 17.70
CA ARG A 242 -16.08 2.68 17.59
C ARG A 242 -15.83 1.27 18.14
N THR A 243 -14.61 0.96 18.54
CA THR A 243 -14.24 -0.35 19.06
C THR A 243 -13.90 -0.27 20.56
N ALA A 244 -13.80 -1.42 21.21
CA ALA A 244 -13.35 -1.50 22.60
C ALA A 244 -11.81 -1.54 22.73
N LEU A 245 -11.07 -1.40 21.62
CA LEU A 245 -9.61 -1.41 21.64
C LEU A 245 -9.08 -0.13 22.30
N ARG A 246 -8.20 -0.31 23.28
CA ARG A 246 -7.53 0.80 23.91
C ARG A 246 -6.38 1.28 23.01
N PRO A 247 -6.16 2.60 22.85
CA PRO A 247 -5.08 3.12 22.00
C PRO A 247 -3.70 2.49 22.31
N GLN A 248 -3.35 2.31 23.58
CA GLN A 248 -2.09 1.70 24.00
C GLN A 248 -1.93 0.22 23.62
N ASP A 249 -2.97 -0.44 23.16
CA ASP A 249 -2.92 -1.82 22.68
C ASP A 249 -2.78 -1.90 21.16
N VAL A 250 -2.73 -0.76 20.48
CA VAL A 250 -2.54 -0.69 19.01
C VAL A 250 -1.20 -0.07 18.68
N VAL A 251 -0.43 -0.75 17.85
CA VAL A 251 0.91 -0.38 17.39
C VAL A 251 0.90 -0.25 15.87
N PHE A 252 1.39 0.85 15.35
CA PHE A 252 1.54 1.04 13.91
C PHE A 252 2.97 0.75 13.46
N GLU A 253 3.12 -0.15 12.49
CA GLU A 253 4.39 -0.56 11.91
C GLU A 253 4.71 0.30 10.69
N VAL A 254 5.85 0.97 10.73
CA VAL A 254 6.37 1.72 9.59
C VAL A 254 7.00 0.74 8.62
N VAL A 255 6.33 0.51 7.49
CA VAL A 255 6.91 -0.30 6.40
C VAL A 255 7.88 0.57 5.62
N GLU A 256 9.16 0.25 5.68
CA GLU A 256 10.25 0.98 5.02
C GLU A 256 10.61 0.44 3.64
N SER A 257 9.65 0.04 2.83
CA SER A 257 9.87 -0.38 1.44
C SER A 257 10.22 0.79 0.50
N GLU A 258 10.10 2.05 0.97
CA GLU A 258 10.32 3.24 0.16
C GLU A 258 11.44 4.12 0.74
N ASP A 259 12.19 4.77 -0.14
CA ASP A 259 13.08 5.88 0.21
C ASP A 259 12.23 7.08 0.68
N VAL A 260 11.77 7.02 1.94
CA VAL A 260 11.12 8.17 2.59
C VAL A 260 12.21 9.20 2.89
N THR A 261 12.54 10.00 1.86
CA THR A 261 13.55 11.07 1.96
C THR A 261 13.12 12.17 2.93
N ASP A 262 11.82 12.38 3.15
CA ASP A 262 11.29 13.34 4.12
C ASP A 262 11.10 12.72 5.52
N THR A 263 12.20 12.56 6.25
CA THR A 263 12.16 12.14 7.67
C THR A 263 11.28 13.05 8.54
N GLY A 264 11.16 14.34 8.18
CA GLY A 264 10.29 15.28 8.88
C GLY A 264 8.82 14.94 8.70
N HIS A 265 8.44 14.46 7.52
CA HIS A 265 7.07 14.00 7.26
C HIS A 265 6.75 12.74 8.06
N LEU A 266 7.65 11.76 8.07
CA LEU A 266 7.48 10.53 8.85
C LEU A 266 7.34 10.82 10.36
N ARG A 267 8.17 11.73 10.90
CA ARG A 267 8.03 12.17 12.29
C ARG A 267 6.66 12.78 12.59
N ARG A 268 6.09 13.56 11.68
CA ARG A 268 4.73 14.12 11.85
C ARG A 268 3.65 13.04 11.88
N ILE A 269 3.82 11.99 11.10
CA ILE A 269 2.90 10.83 11.12
C ILE A 269 3.01 10.10 12.46
N ILE A 270 4.24 9.77 12.89
CA ILE A 270 4.52 9.09 14.16
C ILE A 270 3.97 9.92 15.34
N GLN A 271 4.20 11.24 15.34
CA GLN A 271 3.67 12.10 16.38
C GLN A 271 2.14 12.10 16.42
N ALA A 272 1.50 12.11 15.26
CA ALA A 272 0.03 12.02 15.20
C ALA A 272 -0.54 10.72 15.79
N TYR A 273 0.17 9.60 15.65
CA TYR A 273 -0.19 8.35 16.32
C TYR A 273 0.03 8.44 17.84
N ARG A 274 1.19 8.94 18.27
CA ARG A 274 1.51 9.11 19.69
C ARG A 274 0.57 10.05 20.43
N ASP A 275 0.14 11.14 19.77
CA ASP A 275 -0.85 12.09 20.32
C ASP A 275 -2.19 11.41 20.65
N GLN A 276 -2.46 10.25 20.04
CA GLN A 276 -3.63 9.40 20.33
C GLN A 276 -3.33 8.25 21.30
N GLY A 277 -2.11 8.18 21.84
CA GLY A 277 -1.70 7.11 22.75
C GLY A 277 -1.37 5.77 22.08
N LEU A 278 -1.13 5.78 20.77
CA LEU A 278 -0.80 4.59 19.97
C LEU A 278 0.71 4.32 20.00
N GLY A 279 1.11 3.04 19.95
CA GLY A 279 2.50 2.65 19.80
C GLY A 279 2.98 2.71 18.35
N VAL A 280 4.30 2.74 18.18
CA VAL A 280 4.96 2.73 16.87
C VAL A 280 6.06 1.68 16.84
N ALA A 281 6.11 0.89 15.76
CA ALA A 281 7.17 -0.08 15.50
C ALA A 281 7.91 0.29 14.21
N MET A 282 9.22 0.02 14.20
CA MET A 282 10.03 0.02 12.98
C MET A 282 10.10 -1.42 12.46
N ASP A 283 9.68 -1.61 11.23
CA ASP A 283 9.67 -2.93 10.57
C ASP A 283 10.93 -3.16 9.74
N ASP A 284 11.21 -4.43 9.39
CA ASP A 284 12.31 -4.88 8.52
C ASP A 284 13.70 -4.32 8.91
N PHE A 285 13.99 -4.18 10.23
CA PHE A 285 15.26 -3.65 10.66
C PHE A 285 16.44 -4.55 10.26
N GLY A 286 17.43 -3.93 9.61
CA GLY A 286 18.61 -4.61 9.08
C GLY A 286 18.58 -4.82 7.58
N VAL A 287 17.49 -4.46 6.90
CA VAL A 287 17.35 -4.50 5.45
C VAL A 287 17.04 -3.09 4.92
N GLY A 288 17.60 -2.75 3.76
CA GLY A 288 17.25 -1.51 3.07
C GLY A 288 17.55 -0.23 3.85
N TYR A 289 16.52 0.55 4.10
CA TYR A 289 16.59 1.87 4.74
C TYR A 289 16.44 1.82 6.26
N SER A 290 16.04 0.70 6.84
CA SER A 290 15.89 0.48 8.29
C SER A 290 17.24 0.36 8.98
N THR A 291 17.82 1.51 9.30
CA THR A 291 19.20 1.66 9.79
C THR A 291 19.26 2.15 11.24
N PRO A 292 20.38 1.93 11.95
CA PRO A 292 20.63 2.52 13.28
C PRO A 292 20.36 4.04 13.35
N LYS A 293 20.72 4.77 12.28
CA LYS A 293 20.47 6.21 12.21
C LYS A 293 18.97 6.53 12.25
N ARG A 294 18.13 5.75 11.59
CA ARG A 294 16.68 5.95 11.60
C ARG A 294 16.06 5.60 12.94
N LEU A 295 16.51 4.52 13.57
CA LEU A 295 16.10 4.17 14.92
C LEU A 295 16.30 5.37 15.88
N LEU A 296 17.50 5.96 15.88
CA LEU A 296 17.82 7.15 16.66
C LEU A 296 16.99 8.39 16.26
N GLN A 297 16.49 8.47 15.06
CA GLN A 297 15.68 9.58 14.59
C GLN A 297 14.20 9.46 14.91
N LEU A 298 13.68 8.25 14.93
CA LEU A 298 12.24 7.98 15.06
C LEU A 298 11.84 7.58 16.49
N HIS A 299 12.80 7.05 17.28
CA HIS A 299 12.58 6.52 18.64
C HIS A 299 11.33 5.63 18.73
N PRO A 300 11.24 4.51 17.96
CA PRO A 300 10.07 3.65 17.98
C PRO A 300 9.93 2.94 19.33
N ASP A 301 8.73 2.48 19.66
CA ASP A 301 8.49 1.67 20.86
C ASP A 301 8.96 0.22 20.66
N TYR A 302 8.96 -0.23 19.39
CA TYR A 302 9.37 -1.58 18.98
C TYR A 302 10.26 -1.54 17.74
N VAL A 303 11.15 -2.54 17.66
CA VAL A 303 11.96 -2.83 16.47
C VAL A 303 11.72 -4.28 16.09
N LYS A 304 11.27 -4.54 14.85
CA LYS A 304 11.13 -5.88 14.28
C LYS A 304 12.39 -6.18 13.48
N LEU A 305 13.09 -7.23 13.85
CA LEU A 305 14.33 -7.68 13.18
C LEU A 305 13.95 -8.63 12.06
N ASP A 306 14.27 -8.22 10.82
CA ASP A 306 14.01 -9.04 9.63
C ASP A 306 14.68 -10.43 9.74
N LYS A 307 14.02 -11.41 9.17
CA LYS A 307 14.48 -12.81 9.16
C LYS A 307 15.89 -12.98 8.57
N THR A 308 16.31 -12.12 7.62
CA THR A 308 17.64 -12.22 7.00
C THR A 308 18.76 -11.89 7.99
N LEU A 309 18.52 -10.92 8.89
CA LEU A 309 19.44 -10.57 9.96
C LEU A 309 19.56 -11.69 11.00
N THR A 310 18.52 -12.49 11.15
CA THR A 310 18.40 -13.50 12.19
C THR A 310 18.61 -14.95 11.68
N ALA A 311 18.70 -15.16 10.36
CA ALA A 311 18.64 -16.48 9.72
C ALA A 311 19.76 -17.45 10.17
N THR A 312 20.97 -16.96 10.39
CA THR A 312 22.16 -17.80 10.65
C THR A 312 22.71 -17.69 12.08
N VAL A 313 22.00 -17.01 12.97
CA VAL A 313 22.52 -16.69 14.33
C VAL A 313 22.68 -17.92 15.23
N ASP A 314 22.05 -19.04 14.91
CA ASP A 314 22.17 -20.32 15.58
C ASP A 314 23.41 -21.12 15.14
N THR A 315 23.97 -20.79 13.98
CA THR A 315 25.13 -21.50 13.40
C THR A 315 26.34 -20.61 13.17
N ASP A 316 26.19 -19.29 13.09
CA ASP A 316 27.26 -18.32 12.85
C ASP A 316 27.47 -17.40 14.08
N GLY A 317 28.62 -17.60 14.76
CA GLY A 317 29.01 -16.78 15.92
C GLY A 317 29.26 -15.30 15.57
N ALA A 318 29.60 -14.94 14.32
CA ALA A 318 29.76 -13.55 13.92
C ALA A 318 28.39 -12.89 13.74
N ALA A 319 27.45 -13.57 13.08
CA ALA A 319 26.06 -13.13 12.98
C ALA A 319 25.43 -12.94 14.37
N ARG A 320 25.66 -13.88 15.29
CA ARG A 320 25.19 -13.79 16.67
C ARG A 320 25.71 -12.55 17.41
N ARG A 321 27.03 -12.24 17.29
CA ARG A 321 27.60 -11.03 17.91
C ARG A 321 27.03 -9.74 17.31
N THR A 322 26.85 -9.70 16.00
CA THR A 322 26.24 -8.57 15.31
C THR A 322 24.81 -8.34 15.78
N LEU A 323 24.01 -9.42 15.85
CA LEU A 323 22.63 -9.32 16.34
C LEU A 323 22.58 -8.86 17.80
N ALA A 324 23.46 -9.39 18.67
CA ALA A 324 23.53 -8.95 20.07
C ALA A 324 23.86 -7.44 20.21
N ALA A 325 24.74 -6.92 19.36
CA ALA A 325 25.05 -5.49 19.35
C ALA A 325 23.85 -4.64 18.89
N VAL A 326 23.09 -5.10 17.90
CA VAL A 326 21.85 -4.46 17.42
C VAL A 326 20.78 -4.43 18.52
N VAL A 327 20.57 -5.57 19.19
CA VAL A 327 19.60 -5.69 20.30
C VAL A 327 19.97 -4.75 21.44
N HIS A 328 21.26 -4.74 21.84
CA HIS A 328 21.74 -3.85 22.88
C HIS A 328 21.50 -2.37 22.55
N MET A 329 21.82 -1.96 21.31
CA MET A 329 21.55 -0.60 20.84
C MET A 329 20.05 -0.25 20.88
N ALA A 330 19.17 -1.17 20.47
CA ALA A 330 17.73 -0.95 20.53
C ALA A 330 17.24 -0.76 21.97
N HIS A 331 17.76 -1.55 22.92
CA HIS A 331 17.44 -1.43 24.35
C HIS A 331 17.95 -0.11 24.96
N GLU A 332 19.14 0.37 24.57
CA GLU A 332 19.64 1.68 25.02
C GLU A 332 18.72 2.83 24.58
N GLU A 333 18.05 2.68 23.43
CA GLU A 333 17.06 3.65 22.96
C GLU A 333 15.64 3.41 23.55
N GLY A 334 15.49 2.46 24.48
CA GLY A 334 14.22 2.13 25.10
C GLY A 334 13.26 1.33 24.22
N CYS A 335 13.73 0.81 23.10
CA CYS A 335 12.92 0.00 22.19
C CYS A 335 12.85 -1.45 22.68
N ARG A 336 11.69 -2.10 22.49
CA ARG A 336 11.52 -3.53 22.67
C ARG A 336 11.75 -4.23 21.33
N VAL A 337 12.31 -5.43 21.37
CA VAL A 337 12.75 -6.13 20.17
C VAL A 337 11.88 -7.35 19.86
N ILE A 338 11.48 -7.46 18.60
CA ILE A 338 10.72 -8.59 18.04
C ILE A 338 11.59 -9.26 16.98
N ALA A 339 11.87 -10.54 17.10
CA ALA A 339 12.56 -11.31 16.06
C ALA A 339 11.56 -12.00 15.15
N GLU A 340 11.72 -11.81 13.85
CA GLU A 340 10.90 -12.45 12.84
C GLU A 340 11.49 -13.77 12.31
N GLY A 341 10.62 -14.55 11.62
CA GLY A 341 11.01 -15.75 10.92
C GLY A 341 11.51 -16.89 11.80
N ILE A 342 11.00 -17.01 13.03
CA ILE A 342 11.35 -18.12 13.92
C ILE A 342 10.63 -19.39 13.46
N GLU A 343 11.41 -20.38 12.99
CA GLU A 343 10.88 -21.65 12.48
C GLU A 343 11.29 -22.86 13.33
N THR A 344 12.35 -22.73 14.14
CA THR A 344 12.88 -23.83 14.96
C THR A 344 13.08 -23.41 16.42
N VAL A 345 13.08 -24.42 17.33
CA VAL A 345 13.39 -24.22 18.74
C VAL A 345 14.81 -23.67 18.93
N ALA A 346 15.79 -24.14 18.16
CA ALA A 346 17.17 -23.65 18.25
C ALA A 346 17.24 -22.14 17.93
N GLN A 347 16.54 -21.71 16.89
CA GLN A 347 16.45 -20.30 16.54
C GLN A 347 15.80 -19.46 17.65
N ARG A 348 14.72 -19.94 18.26
CA ARG A 348 14.09 -19.30 19.42
C ARG A 348 15.08 -19.15 20.58
N ASP A 349 15.78 -20.25 20.94
CA ASP A 349 16.63 -20.28 22.13
C ASP A 349 17.80 -19.31 22.02
N VAL A 350 18.46 -19.24 20.87
CA VAL A 350 19.54 -18.26 20.62
C VAL A 350 19.04 -16.83 20.71
N ARG A 351 17.86 -16.51 20.18
CA ARG A 351 17.28 -15.16 20.25
C ARG A 351 16.94 -14.77 21.68
N ARG A 352 16.35 -15.70 22.46
CA ARG A 352 16.11 -15.53 23.87
C ARG A 352 17.40 -15.28 24.68
N GLU A 353 18.48 -16.01 24.40
CA GLU A 353 19.78 -15.82 25.04
C GLU A 353 20.44 -14.47 24.72
N ILE A 354 20.18 -13.92 23.54
CA ILE A 354 20.65 -12.58 23.14
C ILE A 354 19.88 -11.46 23.88
N GLY A 355 18.72 -11.78 24.48
CA GLY A 355 17.90 -10.83 25.23
C GLY A 355 16.71 -10.25 24.44
N ILE A 356 16.33 -10.89 23.32
CA ILE A 356 15.15 -10.50 22.55
C ILE A 356 13.90 -10.89 23.32
N GLU A 357 12.95 -9.97 23.46
CA GLU A 357 11.73 -10.16 24.26
C GLU A 357 10.67 -10.97 23.54
N PHE A 358 10.48 -10.70 22.23
CA PHE A 358 9.38 -11.28 21.47
C PHE A 358 9.85 -11.96 20.20
N GLY A 359 9.00 -12.87 19.73
CA GLY A 359 9.25 -13.58 18.49
C GLY A 359 7.99 -13.85 17.69
N GLN A 360 8.17 -13.90 16.38
CA GLN A 360 7.14 -14.22 15.41
C GLN A 360 7.68 -15.24 14.41
N GLY A 361 6.87 -16.21 14.02
CA GLY A 361 7.29 -17.20 13.03
C GLY A 361 6.44 -18.45 13.02
N TYR A 362 6.72 -19.32 12.05
CA TYR A 362 5.96 -20.55 11.83
C TYR A 362 6.17 -21.61 12.90
N LEU A 363 7.17 -21.43 13.76
CA LEU A 363 7.31 -22.25 14.96
C LEU A 363 6.07 -22.16 15.85
N TYR A 364 5.42 -20.99 15.89
CA TYR A 364 4.26 -20.72 16.75
C TYR A 364 2.96 -20.84 15.99
N ALA A 365 2.80 -20.10 14.91
CA ALA A 365 1.64 -20.18 14.01
C ALA A 365 1.90 -19.53 12.66
N ARG A 366 1.19 -20.00 11.64
CA ARG A 366 1.03 -19.28 10.38
C ARG A 366 -0.07 -18.22 10.52
N PRO A 367 -0.04 -17.14 9.71
CA PRO A 367 -1.13 -16.18 9.68
C PRO A 367 -2.47 -16.87 9.38
N ALA A 368 -3.48 -16.59 10.18
CA ALA A 368 -4.83 -17.11 10.00
C ALA A 368 -5.87 -16.12 10.56
N ARG A 369 -7.15 -16.30 10.23
CA ARG A 369 -8.25 -15.49 10.79
C ARG A 369 -8.27 -15.54 12.31
N LEU A 370 -8.11 -16.73 12.85
CA LEU A 370 -7.97 -17.01 14.28
C LEU A 370 -6.81 -18.03 14.42
N PRO A 371 -5.58 -17.57 14.64
CA PRO A 371 -4.43 -18.45 14.68
C PRO A 371 -4.45 -19.33 15.95
N ALA A 372 -4.26 -20.61 15.76
CA ALA A 372 -3.99 -21.54 16.85
C ALA A 372 -2.49 -21.56 17.15
N VAL A 373 -2.10 -21.09 18.33
CA VAL A 373 -0.71 -21.01 18.74
C VAL A 373 -0.21 -22.37 19.23
N THR A 374 0.91 -22.83 18.70
CA THR A 374 1.62 -24.02 19.16
C THR A 374 2.76 -23.59 20.06
N TRP A 375 2.82 -24.13 21.26
CA TRP A 375 3.93 -23.91 22.18
C TRP A 375 4.92 -25.06 22.06
N PRO A 376 6.13 -24.82 21.55
CA PRO A 376 7.14 -25.86 21.49
C PRO A 376 7.54 -26.26 22.91
N MET A 377 7.56 -27.56 23.18
CA MET A 377 7.99 -28.09 24.48
C MET A 377 9.41 -27.63 24.79
N GLU A 378 9.66 -27.22 26.03
CA GLU A 378 11.02 -27.00 26.49
C GLU A 378 11.80 -28.33 26.43
N ARG A 379 13.02 -28.31 25.87
CA ARG A 379 13.88 -29.48 26.01
C ARG A 379 14.10 -29.68 27.50
N ALA A 380 13.77 -30.88 27.98
CA ALA A 380 14.19 -31.28 29.32
C ALA A 380 15.73 -31.14 29.40
N ALA A 381 16.18 -30.37 30.37
CA ALA A 381 17.58 -30.04 30.60
C ALA A 381 18.39 -31.32 30.95
#